data_5df351f0a01304e1991b5a917c7d4b0b
#
_entry.id   5df351f0a01304e1991b5a917c7d4b0b
#
_cell.length_a   1.000
_cell.length_b   1.000
_cell.length_c   1.000
_cell.angle_alpha   90.00
_cell.angle_beta   90.00
_cell.angle_gamma   90.00
#
_symmetry.space_group_name_H-M   'P 1'
#
loop_
_entity.id
_entity.type
_entity.pdbx_description
1 polymer ?
#
loop_
_entity_poly.entity_id
_entity_poly.type
_entity_poly.pdbx_seq_one_letter_code
_entity_poly.pdbx_strand_id
1 'polypeptide(L)'
;MNKLVSQAIKKAVSEYKNIEKFQDLTKDKRPDLFSLNTNTELFQNSRGITIKIDRSRDNNLTDFGRATLSDRYLGENESFQDLFARVASHYADDNLHAQRIYNYISNLWFMPATPVLSNGGTKRGLPISCFLNEAGDSLNGILDLWSENVWLAARGGGIGSYWGNLR
;
A
#
# COMPACT_ATOMS: atom_id res chain seq x y z
N MET A 1 -6.72 -35.43 17.92
CA MET A 1 -6.25 -34.07 17.57
C MET A 1 -4.85 -33.90 18.10
N ASN A 2 -3.88 -33.66 17.22
CA ASN A 2 -2.44 -33.79 17.49
C ASN A 2 -1.95 -32.70 18.46
N LYS A 3 -1.18 -33.08 19.48
CA LYS A 3 -0.66 -32.23 20.56
C LYS A 3 0.12 -31.00 20.00
N LEU A 4 0.78 -31.16 18.84
CA LEU A 4 1.49 -30.11 18.10
C LEU A 4 0.57 -29.03 17.54
N VAL A 5 -0.61 -29.41 17.02
CA VAL A 5 -1.60 -28.46 16.49
C VAL A 5 -2.19 -27.62 17.63
N SER A 6 -2.45 -28.23 18.78
CA SER A 6 -2.95 -27.53 19.99
C SER A 6 -1.92 -26.51 20.52
N GLN A 7 -0.61 -26.84 20.46
CA GLN A 7 0.44 -25.90 20.89
C GLN A 7 0.63 -24.74 19.90
N ALA A 8 0.55 -25.00 18.60
CA ALA A 8 0.61 -23.96 17.59
C ALA A 8 -0.55 -22.96 17.69
N ILE A 9 -1.77 -23.47 17.94
CA ILE A 9 -2.95 -22.62 18.16
C ILE A 9 -2.80 -21.77 19.42
N LYS A 10 -2.30 -22.35 20.53
CA LYS A 10 -2.07 -21.59 21.78
C LYS A 10 -1.02 -20.51 21.60
N LYS A 11 0.04 -20.78 20.82
CA LYS A 11 1.07 -19.78 20.49
C LYS A 11 0.50 -18.65 19.65
N ALA A 12 -0.26 -18.95 18.59
CA ALA A 12 -0.92 -17.96 17.74
C ALA A 12 -1.91 -17.09 18.53
N VAL A 13 -2.70 -17.67 19.43
CA VAL A 13 -3.62 -16.91 20.30
C VAL A 13 -2.87 -16.01 21.28
N SER A 14 -1.71 -16.46 21.80
CA SER A 14 -0.86 -15.64 22.67
C SER A 14 -0.24 -14.46 21.91
N GLU A 15 0.17 -14.68 20.66
CA GLU A 15 0.67 -13.61 19.78
C GLU A 15 -0.43 -12.61 19.42
N TYR A 16 -1.66 -13.08 19.20
CA TYR A 16 -2.83 -12.24 18.95
C TYR A 16 -3.17 -11.32 20.14
N LYS A 17 -3.13 -11.86 21.35
CA LYS A 17 -3.30 -11.07 22.59
C LYS A 17 -2.20 -10.00 22.79
N ASN A 18 -0.99 -10.29 22.32
CA ASN A 18 0.08 -9.28 22.30
C ASN A 18 -0.18 -8.18 21.27
N ILE A 19 -0.86 -8.47 20.15
CA ILE A 19 -1.28 -7.46 19.16
C ILE A 19 -2.37 -6.56 19.75
N GLU A 20 -3.35 -7.09 20.47
CA GLU A 20 -4.35 -6.27 21.17
C GLU A 20 -3.72 -5.36 22.23
N LYS A 21 -2.72 -5.87 22.97
CA LYS A 21 -1.95 -5.09 23.93
C LYS A 21 -1.08 -4.03 23.25
N PHE A 22 -0.61 -4.30 22.03
CA PHE A 22 0.09 -3.34 21.18
C PHE A 22 -0.85 -2.23 20.68
N GLN A 23 -2.10 -2.56 20.37
CA GLN A 23 -3.15 -1.58 20.02
C GLN A 23 -3.52 -0.68 21.19
N ASP A 24 -3.44 -1.16 22.42
CA ASP A 24 -3.66 -0.33 23.63
C ASP A 24 -2.47 0.59 23.94
N LEU A 25 -1.26 0.20 23.54
CA LEU A 25 -0.07 1.06 23.57
C LEU A 25 -0.08 2.14 22.48
N THR A 26 -0.85 1.93 21.41
CA THR A 26 -1.06 2.89 20.33
C THR A 26 -2.25 3.83 20.56
N LYS A 27 -2.93 3.75 21.69
CA LYS A 27 -3.74 4.85 22.22
C LYS A 27 -2.80 5.96 22.65
N ASP A 28 -2.28 6.61 21.62
CA ASP A 28 -1.28 7.64 21.67
C ASP A 28 -1.77 8.81 22.54
N LYS A 29 -1.17 8.95 23.72
CA LYS A 29 -1.33 10.12 24.58
C LYS A 29 -0.47 11.28 24.09
N ARG A 30 -0.05 11.28 22.83
CA ARG A 30 0.63 12.45 22.27
C ARG A 30 -0.41 13.54 22.04
N PRO A 31 -0.25 14.70 22.68
CA PRO A 31 -1.11 15.83 22.38
C PRO A 31 -0.93 16.19 20.91
N ASP A 32 -2.04 16.36 20.21
CA ASP A 32 -2.13 17.07 18.94
C ASP A 32 -1.57 16.46 17.64
N LEU A 33 -1.85 15.19 17.36
CA LEU A 33 -1.96 14.75 15.95
C LEU A 33 -3.10 15.48 15.20
N PHE A 34 -3.92 16.24 15.92
CA PHE A 34 -5.08 16.98 15.44
C PHE A 34 -5.03 18.48 15.72
N SER A 35 -3.87 19.03 16.17
CA SER A 35 -3.76 20.47 16.29
C SER A 35 -3.94 21.12 14.92
N LEU A 36 -4.92 21.99 14.85
CA LEU A 36 -5.33 22.75 13.67
C LEU A 36 -4.21 23.74 13.31
N ASN A 37 -3.23 23.32 12.52
CA ASN A 37 -2.44 24.27 11.76
C ASN A 37 -3.38 24.95 10.75
N THR A 38 -3.28 26.26 10.63
CA THR A 38 -4.13 27.13 9.81
C THR A 38 -4.08 26.84 8.30
N ASN A 39 -3.28 25.86 7.87
CA ASN A 39 -3.09 25.44 6.49
C ASN A 39 -3.69 24.06 6.17
N THR A 40 -4.69 23.61 6.92
CA THR A 40 -5.35 22.33 6.62
C THR A 40 -6.50 22.52 5.65
N GLU A 41 -6.51 21.73 4.59
CA GLU A 41 -7.58 21.63 3.60
C GLU A 41 -8.34 20.31 3.77
N LEU A 42 -9.58 20.26 3.31
CA LEU A 42 -10.35 19.01 3.25
C LEU A 42 -10.19 18.38 1.87
N PHE A 43 -9.77 17.13 1.86
CA PHE A 43 -9.78 16.27 0.68
C PHE A 43 -10.90 15.24 0.82
N GLN A 44 -11.68 15.04 -0.23
CA GLN A 44 -12.73 14.03 -0.29
C GLN A 44 -12.58 13.19 -1.56
N ASN A 45 -12.62 11.87 -1.42
CA ASN A 45 -12.61 10.97 -2.56
C ASN A 45 -14.04 10.64 -3.06
N SER A 46 -14.12 9.91 -4.18
CA SER A 46 -15.41 9.49 -4.78
C SER A 46 -16.24 8.55 -3.91
N ARG A 47 -15.66 7.93 -2.88
CA ARG A 47 -16.34 7.08 -1.89
C ARG A 47 -16.92 7.88 -0.72
N GLY A 48 -16.74 9.21 -0.70
CA GLY A 48 -17.16 10.08 0.40
C GLY A 48 -16.21 10.09 1.59
N ILE A 49 -15.07 9.41 1.52
CA ILE A 49 -14.05 9.45 2.58
C ILE A 49 -13.38 10.82 2.57
N THR A 50 -13.44 11.49 3.72
CA THR A 50 -12.91 12.83 3.92
C THR A 50 -11.75 12.83 4.90
N ILE A 51 -10.65 13.49 4.55
CA ILE A 51 -9.47 13.67 5.40
C ILE A 51 -9.00 15.12 5.37
N LYS A 52 -8.28 15.50 6.42
CA LYS A 52 -7.58 16.79 6.48
C LYS A 52 -6.17 16.62 5.94
N ILE A 53 -5.80 17.44 4.96
CA ILE A 53 -4.45 17.47 4.39
C ILE A 53 -3.70 18.70 4.86
N ASP A 54 -2.40 18.56 5.06
CA ASP A 54 -1.49 19.60 5.50
C ASP A 54 -0.41 19.83 4.43
N ARG A 55 -0.56 20.88 3.65
CA ARG A 55 0.36 21.23 2.56
C ARG A 55 1.78 21.53 3.05
N SER A 56 1.94 21.94 4.32
CA SER A 56 3.27 22.23 4.87
C SER A 56 4.16 21.00 4.96
N ARG A 57 3.58 19.80 4.95
CA ARG A 57 4.32 18.52 4.97
C ARG A 57 5.12 18.26 3.68
N ASP A 58 4.88 19.01 2.62
CA ASP A 58 5.76 19.01 1.45
C ASP A 58 7.20 19.37 1.82
N ASN A 59 7.42 20.12 2.90
CA ASN A 59 8.75 20.43 3.42
C ASN A 59 9.52 19.21 3.95
N ASN A 60 8.84 18.10 4.22
CA ASN A 60 9.48 16.83 4.61
C ASN A 60 10.13 16.13 3.40
N LEU A 61 9.73 16.47 2.18
CA LEU A 61 10.24 15.86 0.97
C LEU A 61 11.59 16.47 0.57
N THR A 62 12.57 15.61 0.29
CA THR A 62 13.84 16.03 -0.32
C THR A 62 13.62 16.42 -1.77
N ASP A 63 14.57 17.18 -2.37
CA ASP A 63 14.51 17.56 -3.79
C ASP A 63 14.45 16.32 -4.71
N PHE A 64 15.23 15.29 -4.39
CA PHE A 64 15.17 14.02 -5.10
C PHE A 64 13.80 13.34 -4.97
N GLY A 65 13.21 13.33 -3.75
CA GLY A 65 11.88 12.80 -3.52
C GLY A 65 10.81 13.53 -4.33
N ARG A 66 10.84 14.86 -4.34
CA ARG A 66 9.94 15.69 -5.15
C ARG A 66 10.06 15.39 -6.64
N ALA A 67 11.29 15.35 -7.17
CA ALA A 67 11.54 15.04 -8.57
C ALA A 67 11.01 13.64 -8.94
N THR A 68 11.25 12.64 -8.10
CA THR A 68 10.79 11.26 -8.31
C THR A 68 9.26 11.15 -8.27
N LEU A 69 8.61 11.80 -7.30
CA LEU A 69 7.15 11.79 -7.21
C LEU A 69 6.51 12.49 -8.41
N SER A 70 7.08 13.62 -8.85
CA SER A 70 6.59 14.37 -10.01
C SER A 70 6.74 13.58 -11.31
N ASP A 71 7.85 12.85 -11.49
CA ASP A 71 8.14 12.09 -12.71
C ASP A 71 7.24 10.86 -12.88
N ARG A 72 6.90 10.17 -11.76
CA ARG A 72 6.36 8.81 -11.85
C ARG A 72 5.02 8.57 -11.15
N TYR A 73 4.62 9.40 -10.21
CA TYR A 73 3.54 9.07 -9.30
C TYR A 73 2.36 10.03 -9.33
N LEU A 74 2.60 11.31 -9.61
CA LEU A 74 1.53 12.30 -9.64
C LEU A 74 0.58 12.04 -10.80
N GLY A 75 -0.71 12.24 -10.54
CA GLY A 75 -1.73 12.37 -11.55
C GLY A 75 -1.68 13.74 -12.21
N GLU A 76 -2.53 13.94 -13.23
CA GLU A 76 -2.69 15.24 -13.88
C GLU A 76 -3.25 16.25 -12.86
N ASN A 77 -2.57 17.39 -12.70
CA ASN A 77 -2.91 18.44 -11.74
C ASN A 77 -2.92 18.01 -10.26
N GLU A 78 -2.21 16.94 -9.90
CA GLU A 78 -2.12 16.44 -8.54
C GLU A 78 -0.88 16.99 -7.83
N SER A 79 -1.02 17.44 -6.58
CA SER A 79 0.11 17.78 -5.72
C SER A 79 0.56 16.58 -4.89
N PHE A 80 1.71 16.69 -4.18
CA PHE A 80 2.24 15.60 -3.35
C PHE A 80 1.25 15.20 -2.24
N GLN A 81 0.63 16.18 -1.57
CA GLN A 81 -0.31 15.88 -0.51
C GLN A 81 -1.63 15.30 -1.06
N ASP A 82 -2.06 15.69 -2.26
CA ASP A 82 -3.23 15.09 -2.91
C ASP A 82 -2.97 13.63 -3.29
N LEU A 83 -1.76 13.32 -3.79
CA LEU A 83 -1.32 11.95 -4.04
C LEU A 83 -1.44 11.08 -2.78
N PHE A 84 -0.89 11.56 -1.65
CA PHE A 84 -0.92 10.83 -0.39
C PHE A 84 -2.36 10.69 0.14
N ALA A 85 -3.19 11.72 -0.02
CA ALA A 85 -4.59 11.71 0.34
C ALA A 85 -5.42 10.74 -0.52
N ARG A 86 -5.19 10.72 -1.82
CA ARG A 86 -5.83 9.80 -2.77
C ARG A 86 -5.56 8.35 -2.37
N VAL A 87 -4.29 8.00 -2.15
CA VAL A 87 -3.89 6.64 -1.79
C VAL A 87 -4.46 6.26 -0.42
N ALA A 88 -4.30 7.12 0.58
CA ALA A 88 -4.80 6.86 1.93
C ALA A 88 -6.32 6.64 1.95
N SER A 89 -7.07 7.51 1.30
CA SER A 89 -8.53 7.41 1.27
C SER A 89 -9.04 6.24 0.42
N HIS A 90 -8.25 5.78 -0.56
CA HIS A 90 -8.64 4.64 -1.40
C HIS A 90 -8.63 3.31 -0.63
N TYR A 91 -7.62 3.09 0.19
CA TYR A 91 -7.43 1.82 0.91
C TYR A 91 -8.02 1.82 2.33
N ALA A 92 -8.54 2.94 2.78
CA ALA A 92 -9.12 3.04 4.11
C ALA A 92 -10.58 2.54 4.15
N ASP A 93 -11.00 2.06 5.32
CA ASP A 93 -12.36 1.63 5.59
C ASP A 93 -13.27 2.81 5.97
N ASP A 94 -12.70 3.80 6.68
CA ASP A 94 -13.40 4.99 7.16
C ASP A 94 -12.49 6.23 7.18
N ASN A 95 -13.05 7.38 7.58
CA ASN A 95 -12.34 8.66 7.63
C ASN A 95 -11.18 8.65 8.63
N LEU A 96 -11.35 7.97 9.78
CA LEU A 96 -10.31 7.91 10.81
C LEU A 96 -9.14 7.04 10.36
N HIS A 97 -9.43 5.92 9.71
CA HIS A 97 -8.43 5.04 9.10
C HIS A 97 -7.68 5.78 7.99
N ALA A 98 -8.41 6.46 7.10
CA ALA A 98 -7.82 7.27 6.04
C ALA A 98 -6.88 8.36 6.58
N GLN A 99 -7.30 9.08 7.62
CA GLN A 99 -6.49 10.12 8.25
C GLN A 99 -5.21 9.55 8.86
N ARG A 100 -5.25 8.37 9.48
CA ARG A 100 -4.06 7.71 10.03
C ARG A 100 -3.08 7.32 8.92
N ILE A 101 -3.57 6.68 7.85
CA ILE A 101 -2.72 6.29 6.71
C ILE A 101 -2.08 7.53 6.10
N TYR A 102 -2.87 8.60 5.84
CA TYR A 102 -2.36 9.86 5.33
C TYR A 102 -1.27 10.44 6.23
N ASN A 103 -1.50 10.47 7.53
CA ASN A 103 -0.51 10.99 8.49
C ASN A 103 0.79 10.20 8.44
N TYR A 104 0.74 8.88 8.33
CA TYR A 104 1.95 8.05 8.25
C TYR A 104 2.73 8.28 6.94
N ILE A 105 2.03 8.36 5.82
CA ILE A 105 2.67 8.60 4.50
C ILE A 105 3.24 10.01 4.44
N SER A 106 2.45 11.03 4.79
CA SER A 106 2.83 12.43 4.65
C SER A 106 3.93 12.88 5.62
N ASN A 107 4.09 12.19 6.75
CA ASN A 107 5.24 12.37 7.65
C ASN A 107 6.43 11.48 7.28
N LEU A 108 6.36 10.72 6.19
CA LEU A 108 7.40 9.80 5.72
C LEU A 108 7.74 8.67 6.73
N TRP A 109 6.81 8.33 7.62
CA TRP A 109 6.97 7.20 8.54
C TRP A 109 6.70 5.86 7.87
N PHE A 110 5.92 5.90 6.80
CA PHE A 110 5.58 4.78 5.95
C PHE A 110 5.47 5.23 4.49
N MET A 111 6.02 4.45 3.57
CA MET A 111 5.88 4.70 2.15
C MET A 111 5.32 3.45 1.47
N PRO A 112 4.15 3.54 0.81
CA PRO A 112 3.60 2.44 0.05
C PRO A 112 4.51 1.99 -1.09
N ALA A 113 4.39 0.73 -1.48
CA ALA A 113 5.07 0.22 -2.67
C ALA A 113 4.64 0.99 -3.92
N THR A 114 5.54 1.07 -4.91
CA THR A 114 5.32 1.80 -6.16
C THR A 114 3.93 1.60 -6.78
N PRO A 115 3.43 0.38 -7.00
CA PRO A 115 2.12 0.21 -7.65
C PRO A 115 0.95 0.63 -6.77
N VAL A 116 1.09 0.55 -5.45
CA VAL A 116 0.08 1.06 -4.50
C VAL A 116 0.03 2.58 -4.58
N LEU A 117 1.19 3.24 -4.57
CA LEU A 117 1.28 4.69 -4.59
C LEU A 117 0.86 5.28 -5.94
N SER A 118 1.26 4.67 -7.06
CA SER A 118 0.94 5.17 -8.41
C SER A 118 -0.50 4.86 -8.83
N ASN A 119 -1.03 3.68 -8.50
CA ASN A 119 -2.29 3.19 -9.02
C ASN A 119 -3.47 3.33 -8.03
N GLY A 120 -3.19 3.40 -6.72
CA GLY A 120 -4.22 3.49 -5.69
C GLY A 120 -5.14 4.69 -5.91
N GLY A 121 -6.45 4.45 -5.96
CA GLY A 121 -7.47 5.48 -6.21
C GLY A 121 -7.55 5.95 -7.67
N THR A 122 -6.84 5.31 -8.59
CA THR A 122 -6.91 5.59 -10.03
C THR A 122 -7.53 4.41 -10.77
N LYS A 123 -7.81 4.60 -12.07
CA LYS A 123 -8.22 3.53 -12.99
C LYS A 123 -7.02 2.84 -13.66
N ARG A 124 -5.80 3.21 -13.29
CA ARG A 124 -4.57 2.62 -13.82
C ARG A 124 -4.25 1.33 -13.09
N GLY A 125 -3.79 0.32 -13.77
CA GLY A 125 -3.13 -0.87 -13.25
C GLY A 125 -3.67 -1.49 -11.96
N LEU A 126 -2.90 -2.46 -11.47
CA LEU A 126 -3.17 -3.14 -10.21
C LEU A 126 -2.25 -2.59 -9.10
N PRO A 127 -2.62 -2.73 -7.81
CA PRO A 127 -1.76 -2.32 -6.70
C PRO A 127 -0.63 -3.34 -6.40
N ILE A 128 -0.33 -4.21 -7.35
CA ILE A 128 0.70 -5.25 -7.29
C ILE A 128 1.60 -5.16 -8.51
N SER A 129 2.87 -5.51 -8.34
CA SER A 129 3.86 -5.52 -9.43
C SER A 129 4.61 -6.84 -9.54
N CYS A 130 4.35 -7.80 -8.64
CA CYS A 130 5.09 -9.05 -8.58
C CYS A 130 4.15 -10.23 -8.78
N PHE A 131 4.45 -11.05 -9.76
CA PHE A 131 3.71 -12.25 -10.12
C PHE A 131 4.65 -13.44 -10.12
N LEU A 132 4.18 -14.57 -9.60
CA LEU A 132 4.93 -15.82 -9.59
C LEU A 132 4.10 -16.87 -10.31
N ASN A 133 4.73 -17.61 -11.21
CA ASN A 133 4.13 -18.73 -11.90
C ASN A 133 5.12 -19.87 -12.11
N GLU A 134 4.65 -21.01 -12.59
CA GLU A 134 5.49 -22.20 -12.81
C GLU A 134 5.20 -22.85 -14.15
N ALA A 135 6.22 -23.44 -14.76
CA ALA A 135 6.08 -24.22 -15.96
C ALA A 135 5.61 -25.65 -15.63
N GLY A 136 4.51 -26.08 -16.24
CA GLY A 136 4.12 -27.49 -16.24
C GLY A 136 5.04 -28.32 -17.14
N ASP A 137 5.28 -29.59 -16.79
CA ASP A 137 6.16 -30.51 -17.54
C ASP A 137 5.48 -31.02 -18.83
N SER A 138 5.17 -30.08 -19.71
CA SER A 138 4.63 -30.34 -21.03
C SER A 138 4.86 -29.14 -21.97
N LEU A 139 4.85 -29.37 -23.29
CA LEU A 139 4.94 -28.29 -24.27
C LEU A 139 3.82 -27.27 -24.11
N ASN A 140 2.60 -27.74 -23.84
CA ASN A 140 1.46 -26.82 -23.60
C ASN A 140 1.69 -26.01 -22.32
N GLY A 141 2.15 -26.60 -21.22
CA GLY A 141 2.46 -25.90 -19.98
C GLY A 141 3.51 -24.81 -20.16
N ILE A 142 4.52 -25.02 -21.01
CA ILE A 142 5.52 -24.02 -21.37
C ILE A 142 4.89 -22.88 -22.18
N LEU A 143 4.06 -23.21 -23.17
CA LEU A 143 3.39 -22.21 -24.00
C LEU A 143 2.39 -21.37 -23.19
N ASP A 144 1.63 -22.00 -22.31
CA ASP A 144 0.70 -21.31 -21.41
C ASP A 144 1.43 -20.34 -20.50
N LEU A 145 2.57 -20.75 -19.91
CA LEU A 145 3.41 -19.88 -19.08
C LEU A 145 3.91 -18.67 -19.89
N TRP A 146 4.37 -18.87 -21.12
CA TRP A 146 4.82 -17.76 -21.97
C TRP A 146 3.70 -16.81 -22.31
N SER A 147 2.52 -17.32 -22.64
CA SER A 147 1.33 -16.51 -22.90
C SER A 147 0.98 -15.66 -21.69
N GLU A 148 0.95 -16.25 -20.49
CA GLU A 148 0.70 -15.54 -19.24
C GLU A 148 1.74 -14.45 -18.99
N ASN A 149 3.03 -14.77 -19.15
CA ASN A 149 4.13 -13.83 -18.95
C ASN A 149 4.03 -12.62 -19.90
N VAL A 150 3.65 -12.82 -21.16
CA VAL A 150 3.46 -11.73 -22.11
C VAL A 150 2.36 -10.77 -21.64
N TRP A 151 1.23 -11.29 -21.18
CA TRP A 151 0.13 -10.46 -20.69
C TRP A 151 0.47 -9.72 -19.38
N LEU A 152 1.18 -10.36 -18.45
CA LEU A 152 1.62 -9.75 -17.21
C LEU A 152 2.65 -8.64 -17.47
N ALA A 153 3.63 -8.93 -18.34
CA ALA A 153 4.68 -7.96 -18.70
C ALA A 153 4.10 -6.74 -19.43
N ALA A 154 3.14 -6.96 -20.36
CA ALA A 154 2.48 -5.88 -21.08
C ALA A 154 1.72 -4.90 -20.14
N ARG A 155 1.37 -5.35 -18.95
CA ARG A 155 0.72 -4.53 -17.90
C ARG A 155 1.68 -4.00 -16.84
N GLY A 156 2.99 -4.14 -17.06
CA GLY A 156 4.03 -3.63 -16.17
C GLY A 156 4.32 -4.51 -14.96
N GLY A 157 3.92 -5.78 -14.98
CA GLY A 157 4.22 -6.75 -13.92
C GLY A 157 5.66 -7.23 -13.97
N GLY A 158 6.33 -7.31 -12.80
CA GLY A 158 7.54 -8.10 -12.62
C GLY A 158 7.19 -9.57 -12.45
N ILE A 159 7.89 -10.48 -13.14
CA ILE A 159 7.51 -11.89 -13.19
C ILE A 159 8.68 -12.77 -12.77
N GLY A 160 8.43 -13.69 -11.83
CA GLY A 160 9.31 -14.78 -11.49
C GLY A 160 8.69 -16.11 -11.92
N SER A 161 9.33 -16.83 -12.84
CA SER A 161 8.84 -18.12 -13.32
C SER A 161 9.71 -19.27 -12.81
N TYR A 162 9.07 -20.27 -12.21
CA TYR A 162 9.73 -21.49 -11.75
C TYR A 162 9.71 -22.56 -12.84
N TRP A 163 10.89 -23.10 -13.17
CA TRP A 163 11.10 -24.08 -14.23
C TRP A 163 11.55 -25.45 -13.71
N GLY A 164 11.66 -25.61 -12.41
CA GLY A 164 12.21 -26.82 -11.78
C GLY A 164 11.36 -28.09 -11.92
N ASN A 165 10.13 -27.97 -12.45
CA ASN A 165 9.27 -29.13 -12.70
C ASN A 165 9.52 -29.82 -14.06
N LEU A 166 10.37 -29.23 -14.92
CA LEU A 166 10.69 -29.81 -16.21
C LEU A 166 11.71 -30.96 -16.05
N ARG A 167 11.50 -32.03 -16.82
CA ARG A 167 12.40 -33.18 -16.92
C ARG A 167 13.69 -32.85 -17.63
#